data_4f11ad3dba25950ba72d2a318d3132e4
#
_entry.id   4f11ad3dba25950ba72d2a318d3132e4
#
_cell.length_a   1.000
_cell.length_b   1.000
_cell.length_c   1.000
_cell.angle_alpha   90.00
_cell.angle_beta   90.00
_cell.angle_gamma   90.00
#
_symmetry.space_group_name_H-M   'P 1'
#
loop_
_entity.id
_entity.type
_entity.pdbx_description
1 polymer ?
#
loop_
_entity_poly.entity_id
_entity_poly.type
_entity_poly.pdbx_seq_one_letter_code
_entity_poly.pdbx_strand_id
1 'polypeptide(L)'
;MAELLERIRKAMGIAPPVGEAMSLAPYSRASTTALAVAEIAARQWGVISRAQLIECGVSGSVISRWVRDGRLHRLYPGVYAVGHHSIPYEGRLTAALFAAGHGSALSDETGTHWWELTENPPEKIHISVPTRRRSPGADVCLHHPRELEVVRHKRLPVTPVPDSLVAYAATTSVREMRKALAQADFRQCFNATAIRRAARQGRPGSRRLVQALDRHLPQLAFAANELEVEFILLCEKFGLPIPRVNVWIGSKKVDAFWPEAGLVVELDSRSAHGSAPRTLADHQRDLELRRLGYVVRRYSWFQVFQRAPEVMVDLCEALSLTPTLSKPMSLAPDPRA
;
A
#
# COMPACT_ATOMS: atom_id res chain seq x y z
N MET A 1 -7.39 -25.47 27.56
CA MET A 1 -8.72 -25.46 26.86
C MET A 1 -9.84 -24.97 27.78
N ALA A 2 -10.03 -25.56 28.96
CA ALA A 2 -11.05 -25.11 29.91
C ALA A 2 -10.89 -23.65 30.37
N GLU A 3 -9.68 -23.24 30.67
CA GLU A 3 -9.34 -21.88 31.15
C GLU A 3 -9.59 -20.76 30.10
N LEU A 4 -9.42 -21.06 28.82
CA LEU A 4 -9.72 -20.14 27.73
C LEU A 4 -11.24 -19.96 27.55
N LEU A 5 -12.00 -21.02 27.70
CA LEU A 5 -13.48 -20.98 27.66
C LEU A 5 -14.06 -20.21 28.84
N GLU A 6 -13.44 -20.31 30.03
CA GLU A 6 -13.83 -19.57 31.22
C GLU A 6 -13.61 -18.06 31.07
N ARG A 7 -12.47 -17.65 30.46
CA ARG A 7 -12.17 -16.25 30.18
C ARG A 7 -13.12 -15.64 29.14
N ILE A 8 -13.53 -16.40 28.12
CA ILE A 8 -14.50 -15.98 27.11
C ILE A 8 -15.89 -15.82 27.72
N ARG A 9 -16.29 -16.74 28.63
CA ARG A 9 -17.54 -16.64 29.38
C ARG A 9 -17.61 -15.38 30.24
N LYS A 10 -16.54 -15.07 30.97
CA LYS A 10 -16.43 -13.89 31.82
C LYS A 10 -16.45 -12.57 31.01
N ALA A 11 -15.86 -12.57 29.83
CA ALA A 11 -15.88 -11.40 28.92
C ALA A 11 -17.25 -11.15 28.28
N MET A 12 -18.11 -12.17 28.20
CA MET A 12 -19.44 -12.06 27.59
C MET A 12 -20.58 -11.89 28.60
N GLY A 13 -20.29 -11.75 29.92
CA GLY A 13 -21.29 -11.46 30.95
C GLY A 13 -22.31 -12.58 31.18
N ILE A 14 -21.97 -13.83 30.84
CA ILE A 14 -22.85 -14.97 31.00
C ILE A 14 -22.67 -15.56 32.42
N ALA A 15 -23.68 -15.41 33.27
CA ALA A 15 -23.69 -15.97 34.62
C ALA A 15 -23.58 -17.51 34.61
N PRO A 16 -22.88 -18.12 35.59
CA PRO A 16 -22.79 -19.58 35.70
C PRO A 16 -24.19 -20.16 35.97
N PRO A 17 -24.53 -21.31 35.38
CA PRO A 17 -25.78 -21.99 35.72
C PRO A 17 -25.70 -22.53 37.15
N VAL A 18 -26.71 -22.20 37.95
CA VAL A 18 -26.92 -22.79 39.30
C VAL A 18 -27.19 -24.28 39.13
N GLY A 19 -26.47 -25.06 39.86
CA GLY A 19 -26.34 -26.51 39.89
C GLY A 19 -27.52 -27.34 39.38
N GLU A 20 -27.22 -28.06 38.32
CA GLU A 20 -27.72 -29.41 38.06
C GLU A 20 -26.66 -30.08 37.17
N ALA A 21 -26.30 -31.33 37.53
CA ALA A 21 -25.38 -32.15 36.76
C ALA A 21 -26.01 -32.42 35.37
N MET A 22 -25.79 -31.50 34.41
CA MET A 22 -26.19 -31.70 33.04
C MET A 22 -25.23 -32.69 32.40
N SER A 23 -25.73 -33.89 32.15
CA SER A 23 -25.19 -34.90 31.27
C SER A 23 -24.61 -34.18 30.02
N LEU A 24 -23.31 -34.37 29.73
CA LEU A 24 -22.67 -33.98 28.50
C LEU A 24 -23.31 -34.73 27.33
N ALA A 25 -24.48 -34.25 26.88
CA ALA A 25 -25.02 -34.66 25.61
C ALA A 25 -23.98 -34.28 24.53
N PRO A 26 -23.61 -35.19 23.64
CA PRO A 26 -22.64 -34.87 22.59
C PRO A 26 -23.15 -33.67 21.79
N TYR A 27 -22.29 -32.65 21.64
CA TYR A 27 -22.55 -31.51 20.76
C TYR A 27 -23.20 -32.03 19.49
N SER A 28 -24.39 -31.53 19.15
CA SER A 28 -25.08 -32.02 17.96
C SER A 28 -24.16 -31.88 16.74
N ARG A 29 -24.18 -32.80 15.81
CA ARG A 29 -23.39 -32.77 14.54
C ARG A 29 -23.48 -31.42 13.89
N ALA A 30 -24.60 -30.72 14.01
CA ALA A 30 -24.81 -29.34 13.51
C ALA A 30 -23.94 -28.29 14.21
N SER A 31 -23.71 -28.43 15.54
CA SER A 31 -22.82 -27.49 16.27
C SER A 31 -21.35 -27.69 15.88
N THR A 32 -20.92 -28.96 15.71
CA THR A 32 -19.55 -29.27 15.29
C THR A 32 -19.26 -28.75 13.86
N THR A 33 -20.22 -28.89 12.93
CA THR A 33 -20.11 -28.38 11.57
C THR A 33 -20.04 -26.81 11.53
N ALA A 34 -20.89 -26.15 12.34
CA ALA A 34 -20.87 -24.68 12.40
C ALA A 34 -19.55 -24.15 12.98
N LEU A 35 -18.98 -24.83 13.99
CA LEU A 35 -17.65 -24.49 14.53
C LEU A 35 -16.55 -24.68 13.49
N ALA A 36 -16.53 -25.79 12.75
CA ALA A 36 -15.56 -26.02 11.69
C ALA A 36 -15.61 -24.95 10.58
N VAL A 37 -16.82 -24.56 10.19
CA VAL A 37 -17.02 -23.47 9.21
C VAL A 37 -16.49 -22.13 9.74
N ALA A 38 -16.78 -21.82 11.02
CA ALA A 38 -16.30 -20.59 11.66
C ALA A 38 -14.77 -20.56 11.78
N GLU A 39 -14.13 -21.68 12.13
CA GLU A 39 -12.67 -21.78 12.19
C GLU A 39 -11.99 -21.61 10.83
N ILE A 40 -12.54 -22.21 9.78
CA ILE A 40 -12.03 -22.02 8.41
C ILE A 40 -12.16 -20.57 7.99
N ALA A 41 -13.35 -19.98 8.19
CA ALA A 41 -13.60 -18.60 7.83
C ALA A 41 -12.70 -17.62 8.63
N ALA A 42 -12.49 -17.85 9.93
CA ALA A 42 -11.61 -17.03 10.75
C ALA A 42 -10.16 -17.00 10.21
N ARG A 43 -9.67 -18.13 9.69
CA ARG A 43 -8.35 -18.20 9.04
C ARG A 43 -8.31 -17.52 7.67
N GLN A 44 -9.45 -17.18 7.10
CA GLN A 44 -9.65 -16.61 5.76
C GLN A 44 -10.36 -15.24 5.81
N TRP A 45 -10.14 -14.49 6.90
CA TRP A 45 -10.72 -13.16 7.13
C TRP A 45 -12.24 -13.10 6.97
N GLY A 46 -12.92 -14.12 7.48
CA GLY A 46 -14.38 -14.21 7.49
C GLY A 46 -15.00 -14.79 6.23
N VAL A 47 -14.20 -15.29 5.28
CA VAL A 47 -14.67 -15.80 3.98
C VAL A 47 -14.58 -17.31 3.90
N ILE A 48 -15.57 -17.91 3.23
CA ILE A 48 -15.59 -19.36 2.93
C ILE A 48 -16.15 -19.63 1.53
N SER A 49 -15.57 -20.60 0.85
CA SER A 49 -16.09 -21.06 -0.44
C SER A 49 -17.16 -22.13 -0.29
N ARG A 50 -17.99 -22.30 -1.32
CA ARG A 50 -18.98 -23.39 -1.39
C ARG A 50 -18.33 -24.77 -1.29
N ALA A 51 -17.17 -24.96 -1.89
CA ALA A 51 -16.42 -26.21 -1.83
C ALA A 51 -16.05 -26.55 -0.39
N GLN A 52 -15.49 -25.61 0.35
CA GLN A 52 -15.13 -25.77 1.77
C GLN A 52 -16.36 -26.04 2.67
N LEU A 53 -17.51 -25.40 2.37
CA LEU A 53 -18.77 -25.69 3.07
C LEU A 53 -19.19 -27.15 2.86
N ILE A 54 -19.09 -27.65 1.63
CA ILE A 54 -19.42 -29.04 1.31
C ILE A 54 -18.43 -29.99 2.01
N GLU A 55 -17.15 -29.70 2.03
CA GLU A 55 -16.11 -30.46 2.76
C GLU A 55 -16.39 -30.51 4.27
N CYS A 56 -16.96 -29.44 4.83
CA CYS A 56 -17.46 -29.43 6.23
C CYS A 56 -18.77 -30.21 6.42
N GLY A 57 -19.32 -30.84 5.37
CA GLY A 57 -20.57 -31.59 5.44
C GLY A 57 -21.84 -30.73 5.34
N VAL A 58 -21.73 -29.47 4.92
CA VAL A 58 -22.89 -28.58 4.71
C VAL A 58 -23.49 -28.82 3.34
N SER A 59 -24.70 -29.38 3.29
CA SER A 59 -25.40 -29.63 2.01
C SER A 59 -25.87 -28.33 1.34
N GLY A 60 -26.13 -28.37 0.03
CA GLY A 60 -26.59 -27.21 -0.72
C GLY A 60 -27.89 -26.60 -0.19
N SER A 61 -28.82 -27.42 0.31
CA SER A 61 -30.05 -26.96 0.93
C SER A 61 -29.80 -26.21 2.26
N VAL A 62 -28.83 -26.68 3.05
CA VAL A 62 -28.39 -26.01 4.28
C VAL A 62 -27.68 -24.69 3.97
N ILE A 63 -26.84 -24.65 2.95
CA ILE A 63 -26.21 -23.39 2.47
C ILE A 63 -27.29 -22.36 2.11
N SER A 64 -28.30 -22.76 1.32
CA SER A 64 -29.40 -21.87 0.92
C SER A 64 -30.20 -21.35 2.14
N ARG A 65 -30.42 -22.20 3.13
CA ARG A 65 -31.05 -21.82 4.38
C ARG A 65 -30.19 -20.82 5.16
N TRP A 66 -28.88 -21.08 5.34
CA TRP A 66 -27.98 -20.20 6.04
C TRP A 66 -27.84 -18.82 5.37
N VAL A 67 -27.94 -18.75 4.06
CA VAL A 67 -28.00 -17.47 3.33
C VAL A 67 -29.29 -16.73 3.65
N ARG A 68 -30.44 -17.42 3.66
CA ARG A 68 -31.74 -16.83 4.01
C ARG A 68 -31.79 -16.34 5.46
N ASP A 69 -31.21 -17.13 6.36
CA ASP A 69 -31.19 -16.86 7.80
C ASP A 69 -30.10 -15.80 8.18
N GLY A 70 -29.35 -15.23 7.21
CA GLY A 70 -28.32 -14.22 7.45
C GLY A 70 -27.04 -14.74 8.12
N ARG A 71 -26.85 -16.07 8.18
CA ARG A 71 -25.59 -16.68 8.69
C ARG A 71 -24.47 -16.65 7.66
N LEU A 72 -24.83 -16.68 6.38
CA LEU A 72 -23.93 -16.56 5.23
C LEU A 72 -24.38 -15.40 4.34
N HIS A 73 -23.47 -14.55 3.95
CA HIS A 73 -23.73 -13.43 3.04
C HIS A 73 -22.98 -13.70 1.74
N ARG A 74 -23.69 -13.77 0.62
CA ARG A 74 -23.08 -14.01 -0.70
C ARG A 74 -22.24 -12.81 -1.12
N LEU A 75 -20.95 -13.03 -1.37
CA LEU A 75 -20.02 -12.06 -1.93
C LEU A 75 -19.90 -12.20 -3.44
N TYR A 76 -19.65 -13.44 -3.89
CA TYR A 76 -19.61 -13.84 -5.30
C TYR A 76 -20.34 -15.17 -5.48
N PRO A 77 -20.55 -15.63 -6.73
CA PRO A 77 -21.08 -16.98 -6.97
C PRO A 77 -20.23 -18.04 -6.27
N GLY A 78 -20.82 -18.75 -5.31
CA GLY A 78 -20.13 -19.79 -4.54
C GLY A 78 -19.14 -19.31 -3.47
N VAL A 79 -19.13 -18.04 -3.14
CA VAL A 79 -18.28 -17.46 -2.10
C VAL A 79 -19.12 -16.64 -1.11
N TYR A 80 -18.88 -16.85 0.18
CA TYR A 80 -19.71 -16.28 1.23
C TYR A 80 -18.86 -15.66 2.35
N ALA A 81 -19.35 -14.58 2.95
CA ALA A 81 -18.92 -14.12 4.26
C ALA A 81 -19.73 -14.85 5.36
N VAL A 82 -19.07 -15.17 6.46
CA VAL A 82 -19.67 -15.87 7.61
C VAL A 82 -20.00 -14.87 8.70
N GLY A 83 -21.26 -14.86 9.14
CA GLY A 83 -21.74 -14.07 10.27
C GLY A 83 -22.16 -12.65 9.93
N HIS A 84 -21.35 -11.86 9.22
CA HIS A 84 -21.67 -10.48 8.84
C HIS A 84 -21.15 -10.11 7.45
N HIS A 85 -21.75 -9.07 6.87
CA HIS A 85 -21.44 -8.65 5.50
C HIS A 85 -20.14 -7.84 5.40
N SER A 86 -19.74 -7.18 6.47
CA SER A 86 -18.52 -6.36 6.51
C SER A 86 -17.31 -7.25 6.71
N ILE A 87 -16.46 -7.33 5.70
CA ILE A 87 -15.19 -8.06 5.73
C ILE A 87 -14.02 -7.10 5.49
N PRO A 88 -12.83 -7.36 6.08
CA PRO A 88 -11.65 -6.54 5.85
C PRO A 88 -11.16 -6.65 4.39
N TYR A 89 -10.21 -5.81 4.02
CA TYR A 89 -9.66 -5.79 2.66
C TYR A 89 -9.09 -7.15 2.25
N GLU A 90 -8.36 -7.83 3.14
CA GLU A 90 -7.82 -9.18 2.94
C GLU A 90 -8.93 -10.22 2.68
N GLY A 91 -10.07 -10.06 3.36
CA GLY A 91 -11.26 -10.88 3.12
C GLY A 91 -11.83 -10.65 1.72
N ARG A 92 -11.89 -9.40 1.26
CA ARG A 92 -12.31 -9.07 -0.11
C ARG A 92 -11.39 -9.69 -1.16
N LEU A 93 -10.07 -9.61 -0.96
CA LEU A 93 -9.07 -10.25 -1.82
C LEU A 93 -9.24 -11.77 -1.83
N THR A 94 -9.43 -12.38 -0.67
CA THR A 94 -9.67 -13.83 -0.53
C THR A 94 -10.93 -14.26 -1.27
N ALA A 95 -12.02 -13.50 -1.12
CA ALA A 95 -13.28 -13.77 -1.79
C ALA A 95 -13.14 -13.70 -3.32
N ALA A 96 -12.44 -12.68 -3.82
CA ALA A 96 -12.19 -12.51 -5.25
C ALA A 96 -11.31 -13.65 -5.82
N LEU A 97 -10.27 -14.08 -5.09
CA LEU A 97 -9.42 -15.22 -5.47
C LEU A 97 -10.22 -16.53 -5.50
N PHE A 98 -11.08 -16.79 -4.52
CA PHE A 98 -11.95 -17.98 -4.55
C PHE A 98 -12.92 -17.97 -5.75
N ALA A 99 -13.48 -16.81 -6.05
CA ALA A 99 -14.39 -16.63 -7.18
C ALA A 99 -13.65 -16.71 -8.54
N ALA A 100 -12.41 -16.23 -8.61
CA ALA A 100 -11.54 -16.40 -9.79
C ALA A 100 -11.10 -17.85 -9.97
N GLY A 101 -11.05 -18.65 -8.89
CA GLY A 101 -10.82 -20.09 -8.90
C GLY A 101 -9.35 -20.49 -8.82
N HIS A 102 -9.12 -21.80 -8.89
CA HIS A 102 -7.79 -22.39 -8.68
C HIS A 102 -6.73 -21.85 -9.64
N GLY A 103 -5.52 -21.64 -9.12
CA GLY A 103 -4.37 -21.12 -9.84
C GLY A 103 -4.39 -19.61 -10.08
N SER A 104 -5.40 -18.89 -9.53
CA SER A 104 -5.45 -17.44 -9.57
C SER A 104 -4.47 -16.80 -8.59
N ALA A 105 -3.99 -15.60 -8.90
CA ALA A 105 -3.09 -14.81 -8.06
C ALA A 105 -3.43 -13.32 -8.16
N LEU A 106 -3.24 -12.60 -7.06
CA LEU A 106 -3.26 -11.14 -7.07
C LEU A 106 -2.20 -10.63 -8.03
N SER A 107 -2.50 -9.64 -8.84
CA SER A 107 -1.60 -9.14 -9.87
C SER A 107 -1.77 -7.63 -10.09
N ASP A 108 -0.99 -7.08 -10.99
CA ASP A 108 -1.08 -5.69 -11.43
C ASP A 108 -1.09 -4.72 -10.22
N GLU A 109 -1.98 -3.76 -10.20
CA GLU A 109 -2.12 -2.78 -9.12
C GLU A 109 -2.39 -3.44 -7.77
N THR A 110 -3.26 -4.46 -7.73
CA THR A 110 -3.55 -5.20 -6.50
C THR A 110 -2.34 -5.99 -6.00
N GLY A 111 -1.61 -6.64 -6.90
CA GLY A 111 -0.36 -7.33 -6.57
C GLY A 111 0.69 -6.36 -6.02
N THR A 112 0.86 -5.22 -6.67
CA THR A 112 1.80 -4.17 -6.26
C THR A 112 1.44 -3.60 -4.88
N HIS A 113 0.15 -3.34 -4.64
CA HIS A 113 -0.33 -2.91 -3.33
C HIS A 113 -0.18 -4.00 -2.25
N TRP A 114 -0.44 -5.26 -2.60
CA TRP A 114 -0.28 -6.37 -1.68
C TRP A 114 1.18 -6.60 -1.24
N TRP A 115 2.14 -6.26 -2.12
CA TRP A 115 3.56 -6.14 -1.80
C TRP A 115 3.91 -4.87 -1.01
N GLU A 116 2.92 -4.01 -0.71
CA GLU A 116 3.07 -2.73 -0.01
C GLU A 116 4.00 -1.74 -0.76
N LEU A 117 4.00 -1.80 -2.08
CA LEU A 117 4.78 -0.91 -2.93
C LEU A 117 4.00 0.36 -3.33
N THR A 118 2.71 0.41 -3.03
CA THR A 118 1.81 1.56 -3.20
C THR A 118 1.00 1.79 -1.92
N GLU A 119 0.69 3.05 -1.62
CA GLU A 119 -0.01 3.43 -0.38
C GLU A 119 -1.49 3.02 -0.40
N ASN A 120 -2.18 3.32 -1.48
CA ASN A 120 -3.62 3.10 -1.57
C ASN A 120 -3.96 1.83 -2.34
N PRO A 121 -4.98 1.08 -1.88
CA PRO A 121 -5.50 -0.04 -2.65
C PRO A 121 -6.14 0.46 -3.95
N PRO A 122 -6.07 -0.32 -5.04
CA PRO A 122 -6.74 0.02 -6.28
C PRO A 122 -8.27 -0.07 -6.13
N GLU A 123 -9.00 0.66 -6.99
CA GLU A 123 -10.46 0.67 -7.03
C GLU A 123 -11.02 -0.74 -7.33
N LYS A 124 -10.39 -1.45 -8.26
CA LYS A 124 -10.75 -2.83 -8.61
C LYS A 124 -9.70 -3.82 -8.15
N ILE A 125 -10.14 -5.03 -7.85
CA ILE A 125 -9.25 -6.14 -7.51
C ILE A 125 -8.74 -6.77 -8.80
N HIS A 126 -7.45 -6.68 -9.05
CA HIS A 126 -6.77 -7.25 -10.21
C HIS A 126 -6.25 -8.64 -9.88
N ILE A 127 -6.66 -9.61 -10.68
CA ILE A 127 -6.30 -11.04 -10.52
C ILE A 127 -5.86 -11.62 -11.85
N SER A 128 -4.71 -12.24 -11.86
CA SER A 128 -4.26 -13.08 -12.99
C SER A 128 -4.74 -14.51 -12.83
N VAL A 129 -5.25 -15.08 -13.92
CA VAL A 129 -5.76 -16.46 -13.99
C VAL A 129 -5.09 -17.23 -15.11
N PRO A 130 -4.83 -18.56 -14.92
CA PRO A 130 -4.12 -19.37 -15.90
C PRO A 130 -5.00 -19.70 -17.14
N THR A 131 -6.31 -19.65 -16.99
CA THR A 131 -7.26 -19.95 -18.07
C THR A 131 -8.31 -18.87 -18.18
N ARG A 132 -8.78 -18.59 -19.41
CA ARG A 132 -9.82 -17.57 -19.64
C ARG A 132 -11.08 -17.89 -18.86
N ARG A 133 -11.56 -16.94 -18.09
CA ARG A 133 -12.78 -17.01 -17.27
C ARG A 133 -13.55 -15.70 -17.35
N ARG A 134 -14.82 -15.77 -17.00
CA ARG A 134 -15.65 -14.58 -16.80
C ARG A 134 -15.32 -13.93 -15.46
N SER A 135 -15.28 -12.59 -15.41
CA SER A 135 -15.12 -11.90 -14.14
C SER A 135 -16.26 -12.24 -13.17
N PRO A 136 -15.94 -12.52 -11.89
CA PRO A 136 -16.96 -12.88 -10.90
C PRO A 136 -17.82 -11.68 -10.45
N GLY A 137 -17.35 -10.45 -10.65
CA GLY A 137 -18.02 -9.22 -10.27
C GLY A 137 -17.47 -8.00 -11.02
N ALA A 138 -18.17 -6.88 -10.98
CA ALA A 138 -17.75 -5.64 -11.63
C ALA A 138 -16.52 -5.00 -10.95
N ASP A 139 -16.29 -5.34 -9.70
CA ASP A 139 -15.17 -4.91 -8.85
C ASP A 139 -13.90 -5.76 -9.06
N VAL A 140 -13.95 -6.81 -9.91
CA VAL A 140 -12.81 -7.70 -10.20
C VAL A 140 -12.40 -7.58 -11.66
N CYS A 141 -11.12 -7.32 -11.90
CA CYS A 141 -10.49 -7.33 -13.21
C CYS A 141 -9.64 -8.58 -13.37
N LEU A 142 -9.97 -9.44 -14.37
CA LEU A 142 -9.21 -10.65 -14.66
C LEU A 142 -8.20 -10.42 -15.78
N HIS A 143 -6.96 -10.84 -15.55
CA HIS A 143 -5.86 -10.81 -16.50
C HIS A 143 -5.49 -12.23 -16.92
N HIS A 144 -5.07 -12.39 -18.17
CA HIS A 144 -4.72 -13.68 -18.78
C HIS A 144 -3.30 -13.63 -19.35
N PRO A 145 -2.26 -13.62 -18.50
CA PRO A 145 -0.88 -13.65 -18.99
C PRO A 145 -0.57 -14.99 -19.67
N ARG A 146 0.37 -14.98 -20.59
CA ARG A 146 0.84 -16.21 -21.26
C ARG A 146 1.49 -17.19 -20.29
N GLU A 147 2.24 -16.64 -19.34
CA GLU A 147 2.91 -17.36 -18.25
C GLU A 147 2.47 -16.70 -16.95
N LEU A 148 2.04 -17.49 -15.98
CA LEU A 148 1.63 -17.03 -14.66
C LEU A 148 2.49 -17.71 -13.61
N GLU A 149 3.46 -16.97 -13.09
CA GLU A 149 4.19 -17.37 -11.90
C GLU A 149 3.43 -16.90 -10.68
N VAL A 150 3.33 -17.77 -9.66
CA VAL A 150 2.58 -17.51 -8.44
C VAL A 150 3.47 -17.80 -7.25
N VAL A 151 3.58 -16.82 -6.36
CA VAL A 151 4.23 -16.95 -5.06
C VAL A 151 3.21 -16.70 -3.95
N ARG A 152 3.57 -17.04 -2.72
CA ARG A 152 2.73 -16.70 -1.55
C ARG A 152 3.36 -15.54 -0.78
N HIS A 153 2.58 -14.49 -0.57
CA HIS A 153 2.92 -13.38 0.31
C HIS A 153 1.75 -13.11 1.26
N LYS A 154 2.02 -12.94 2.56
CA LYS A 154 0.98 -12.72 3.60
C LYS A 154 -0.21 -13.68 3.45
N ARG A 155 0.09 -14.97 3.19
CA ARG A 155 -0.86 -16.10 3.04
C ARG A 155 -1.69 -16.10 1.75
N LEU A 156 -1.68 -15.06 0.91
CA LEU A 156 -2.39 -15.04 -0.37
C LEU A 156 -1.47 -15.33 -1.55
N PRO A 157 -1.98 -15.95 -2.62
CA PRO A 157 -1.26 -16.10 -3.88
C PRO A 157 -1.16 -14.75 -4.59
N VAL A 158 0.03 -14.41 -5.07
CA VAL A 158 0.33 -13.15 -5.75
C VAL A 158 1.40 -13.38 -6.82
N THR A 159 1.42 -12.57 -7.87
CA THR A 159 2.53 -12.57 -8.83
C THR A 159 3.81 -12.06 -8.16
N PRO A 160 5.00 -12.55 -8.56
CA PRO A 160 6.27 -12.03 -8.04
C PRO A 160 6.38 -10.52 -8.19
N VAL A 161 7.20 -9.88 -7.32
CA VAL A 161 7.41 -8.43 -7.36
C VAL A 161 7.76 -7.91 -8.76
N PRO A 162 8.71 -8.52 -9.52
CA PRO A 162 9.03 -8.04 -10.86
C PRO A 162 7.84 -8.06 -11.82
N ASP A 163 7.01 -9.10 -11.77
CA ASP A 163 5.84 -9.22 -12.62
C ASP A 163 4.73 -8.24 -12.24
N SER A 164 4.48 -8.06 -10.95
CA SER A 164 3.54 -7.06 -10.45
C SER A 164 3.96 -5.65 -10.88
N LEU A 165 5.27 -5.33 -10.78
CA LEU A 165 5.80 -4.03 -11.20
C LEU A 165 5.68 -3.78 -12.71
N VAL A 166 5.93 -4.79 -13.57
CA VAL A 166 5.75 -4.64 -15.03
C VAL A 166 4.28 -4.35 -15.36
N ALA A 167 3.37 -5.10 -14.75
CA ALA A 167 1.95 -4.93 -14.98
C ALA A 167 1.46 -3.55 -14.47
N TYR A 168 1.86 -3.16 -13.28
CA TYR A 168 1.58 -1.82 -12.73
C TYR A 168 2.14 -0.70 -13.62
N ALA A 169 3.33 -0.88 -14.19
CA ALA A 169 3.93 0.11 -15.10
C ALA A 169 3.11 0.32 -16.40
N ALA A 170 2.18 -0.57 -16.74
CA ALA A 170 1.32 -0.39 -17.91
C ALA A 170 0.28 0.73 -17.70
N THR A 171 -0.19 0.92 -16.47
CA THR A 171 -1.28 1.85 -16.11
C THR A 171 -0.81 3.11 -15.39
N THR A 172 0.38 3.09 -14.78
CA THR A 172 0.87 4.18 -13.94
C THR A 172 1.88 5.10 -14.64
N SER A 173 2.24 6.23 -14.02
CA SER A 173 3.28 7.15 -14.50
C SER A 173 4.69 6.67 -14.15
N VAL A 174 5.72 7.23 -14.83
CA VAL A 174 7.14 6.99 -14.46
C VAL A 174 7.41 7.45 -13.02
N ARG A 175 6.80 8.55 -12.59
CA ARG A 175 6.94 9.09 -11.23
C ARG A 175 6.44 8.08 -10.18
N GLU A 176 5.22 7.58 -10.34
CA GLU A 176 4.65 6.59 -9.42
C GLU A 176 5.43 5.26 -9.47
N MET A 177 5.90 4.88 -10.66
CA MET A 177 6.75 3.70 -10.80
C MET A 177 8.07 3.84 -10.02
N ARG A 178 8.68 5.04 -10.01
CA ARG A 178 9.90 5.30 -9.23
C ARG A 178 9.63 5.21 -7.72
N LYS A 179 8.47 5.70 -7.24
CA LYS A 179 8.04 5.53 -5.85
C LYS A 179 7.91 4.04 -5.49
N ALA A 180 7.23 3.26 -6.33
CA ALA A 180 7.06 1.82 -6.12
C ALA A 180 8.41 1.07 -6.10
N LEU A 181 9.35 1.43 -6.97
CA LEU A 181 10.71 0.87 -6.95
C LEU A 181 11.48 1.23 -5.68
N ALA A 182 11.36 2.47 -5.21
CA ALA A 182 11.97 2.91 -3.96
C ALA A 182 11.37 2.17 -2.76
N GLN A 183 10.04 1.96 -2.74
CA GLN A 183 9.40 1.13 -1.72
C GLN A 183 9.87 -0.33 -1.76
N ALA A 184 10.08 -0.89 -2.96
CA ALA A 184 10.62 -2.24 -3.09
C ALA A 184 12.04 -2.36 -2.50
N ASP A 185 12.86 -1.33 -2.69
CA ASP A 185 14.21 -1.25 -2.11
C ASP A 185 14.15 -1.14 -0.58
N PHE A 186 13.36 -0.23 -0.06
CA PHE A 186 13.13 -0.08 1.39
C PHE A 186 12.66 -1.38 2.06
N ARG A 187 11.78 -2.13 1.37
CA ARG A 187 11.25 -3.42 1.86
C ARG A 187 12.15 -4.62 1.56
N GLN A 188 13.35 -4.39 1.05
CA GLN A 188 14.34 -5.43 0.74
C GLN A 188 13.83 -6.49 -0.26
N CYS A 189 12.88 -6.14 -1.12
CA CYS A 189 12.37 -7.00 -2.20
C CYS A 189 12.74 -6.48 -3.60
N PHE A 190 13.63 -5.48 -3.68
CA PHE A 190 14.15 -4.94 -4.92
C PHE A 190 15.26 -5.83 -5.50
N ASN A 191 15.09 -6.20 -6.77
CA ASN A 191 16.11 -6.90 -7.53
C ASN A 191 16.13 -6.38 -8.97
N ALA A 192 17.08 -5.47 -9.24
CA ALA A 192 17.20 -4.80 -10.54
C ALA A 192 17.32 -5.78 -11.71
N THR A 193 18.07 -6.87 -11.54
CA THR A 193 18.28 -7.89 -12.59
C THR A 193 16.97 -8.64 -12.88
N ALA A 194 16.25 -9.07 -11.84
CA ALA A 194 14.95 -9.74 -12.00
C ALA A 194 13.91 -8.81 -12.61
N ILE A 195 13.88 -7.53 -12.18
CA ILE A 195 12.96 -6.50 -12.72
C ILE A 195 13.25 -6.25 -14.21
N ARG A 196 14.54 -6.09 -14.60
CA ARG A 196 14.93 -5.96 -16.03
C ARG A 196 14.53 -7.19 -16.85
N ARG A 197 14.71 -8.39 -16.29
CA ARG A 197 14.33 -9.65 -16.95
C ARG A 197 12.80 -9.70 -17.15
N ALA A 198 12.02 -9.31 -16.18
CA ALA A 198 10.56 -9.26 -16.28
C ALA A 198 10.08 -8.22 -17.30
N ALA A 199 10.80 -7.10 -17.45
CA ALA A 199 10.55 -6.05 -18.43
C ALA A 199 10.99 -6.47 -19.84
N ARG A 200 10.44 -7.57 -20.36
CA ARG A 200 10.76 -8.08 -21.70
C ARG A 200 10.17 -7.20 -22.80
N GLN A 201 10.80 -7.23 -23.98
CA GLN A 201 10.28 -6.54 -25.17
C GLN A 201 8.86 -7.00 -25.52
N GLY A 202 7.98 -6.07 -25.86
CA GLY A 202 6.58 -6.35 -26.24
C GLY A 202 5.60 -6.55 -25.07
N ARG A 203 6.07 -6.57 -23.82
CA ARG A 203 5.20 -6.61 -22.64
C ARG A 203 4.74 -5.18 -22.29
N PRO A 204 3.44 -4.90 -22.15
CA PRO A 204 2.96 -3.59 -21.74
C PRO A 204 3.63 -3.13 -20.43
N GLY A 205 3.98 -1.84 -20.34
CA GLY A 205 4.68 -1.28 -19.17
C GLY A 205 6.20 -1.43 -19.15
N SER A 206 6.79 -2.37 -19.90
CA SER A 206 8.24 -2.66 -19.86
C SER A 206 9.10 -1.43 -20.10
N ARG A 207 8.79 -0.60 -21.12
CA ARG A 207 9.54 0.61 -21.43
C ARG A 207 9.51 1.61 -20.28
N ARG A 208 8.35 1.80 -19.67
CA ARG A 208 8.16 2.72 -18.54
C ARG A 208 8.88 2.22 -17.29
N LEU A 209 8.81 0.92 -17.02
CA LEU A 209 9.52 0.30 -15.90
C LEU A 209 11.05 0.44 -16.04
N VAL A 210 11.61 0.17 -17.23
CA VAL A 210 13.04 0.36 -17.47
C VAL A 210 13.43 1.83 -17.30
N GLN A 211 12.65 2.77 -17.85
CA GLN A 211 12.91 4.20 -17.67
C GLN A 211 12.89 4.63 -16.19
N ALA A 212 11.96 4.09 -15.40
CA ALA A 212 11.90 4.35 -13.97
C ALA A 212 13.08 3.73 -13.21
N LEU A 213 13.49 2.52 -13.61
CA LEU A 213 14.62 1.80 -13.02
C LEU A 213 15.97 2.49 -13.30
N ASP A 214 16.15 3.04 -14.51
CA ASP A 214 17.37 3.78 -14.86
C ASP A 214 17.52 5.09 -14.07
N ARG A 215 16.43 5.57 -13.50
CA ARG A 215 16.36 6.77 -12.65
C ARG A 215 15.93 6.39 -11.21
N HIS A 216 16.41 5.26 -10.73
CA HIS A 216 16.06 4.79 -9.39
C HIS A 216 16.61 5.73 -8.31
N LEU A 217 15.76 6.15 -7.39
CA LEU A 217 16.07 7.00 -6.25
C LEU A 217 15.50 6.37 -4.97
N PRO A 218 16.31 5.66 -4.19
CA PRO A 218 15.88 5.05 -2.93
C PRO A 218 15.28 6.04 -1.93
N GLN A 219 15.72 7.31 -1.96
CA GLN A 219 15.24 8.38 -1.08
C GLN A 219 13.74 8.63 -1.19
N LEU A 220 13.12 8.33 -2.33
CA LEU A 220 11.68 8.46 -2.51
C LEU A 220 10.87 7.57 -1.57
N ALA A 221 11.45 6.48 -1.05
CA ALA A 221 10.78 5.61 -0.09
C ALA A 221 10.61 6.26 1.29
N PHE A 222 11.45 7.23 1.61
CA PHE A 222 11.45 7.91 2.90
C PHE A 222 10.59 9.18 2.91
N ALA A 223 10.13 9.64 1.74
CA ALA A 223 9.25 10.80 1.65
C ALA A 223 7.87 10.46 2.26
N ALA A 224 7.42 11.30 3.21
CA ALA A 224 6.17 11.10 3.93
C ALA A 224 4.94 11.70 3.21
N ASN A 225 5.17 12.59 2.24
CA ASN A 225 4.10 13.27 1.51
C ASN A 225 4.54 13.70 0.11
N GLU A 226 3.58 14.18 -0.69
CA GLU A 226 3.80 14.59 -2.08
C GLU A 226 4.74 15.79 -2.24
N LEU A 227 4.76 16.71 -1.28
CA LEU A 227 5.66 17.86 -1.28
C LEU A 227 7.13 17.43 -1.15
N GLU A 228 7.40 16.49 -0.28
CA GLU A 228 8.75 15.92 -0.11
C GLU A 228 9.19 15.15 -1.36
N VAL A 229 8.29 14.38 -1.97
CA VAL A 229 8.55 13.69 -3.24
C VAL A 229 8.91 14.70 -4.34
N GLU A 230 8.12 15.78 -4.49
CA GLU A 230 8.41 16.82 -5.49
C GLU A 230 9.75 17.49 -5.24
N PHE A 231 10.04 17.82 -3.99
CA PHE A 231 11.30 18.45 -3.60
C PHE A 231 12.52 17.59 -3.97
N ILE A 232 12.48 16.27 -3.68
CA ILE A 232 13.54 15.34 -4.07
C ILE A 232 13.71 15.29 -5.59
N LEU A 233 12.60 15.23 -6.34
CA LEU A 233 12.62 15.20 -7.81
C LEU A 233 13.12 16.51 -8.41
N LEU A 234 12.87 17.65 -7.76
CA LEU A 234 13.45 18.93 -8.16
C LEU A 234 14.96 18.97 -7.92
N CYS A 235 15.44 18.48 -6.79
CA CYS A 235 16.89 18.36 -6.55
C CYS A 235 17.56 17.55 -7.68
N GLU A 236 17.00 16.39 -8.03
CA GLU A 236 17.49 15.60 -9.16
C GLU A 236 17.45 16.34 -10.49
N LYS A 237 16.32 16.99 -10.80
CA LYS A 237 16.09 17.71 -12.07
C LYS A 237 17.11 18.84 -12.28
N PHE A 238 17.48 19.54 -11.21
CA PHE A 238 18.42 20.65 -11.25
C PHE A 238 19.86 20.23 -10.96
N GLY A 239 20.14 18.93 -10.80
CA GLY A 239 21.47 18.38 -10.57
C GLY A 239 22.04 18.67 -9.19
N LEU A 240 21.19 18.98 -8.21
CA LEU A 240 21.61 19.13 -6.81
C LEU A 240 21.88 17.76 -6.15
N PRO A 241 22.80 17.70 -5.18
CA PRO A 241 22.93 16.50 -4.35
C PRO A 241 21.58 16.11 -3.74
N ILE A 242 21.26 14.82 -3.77
CA ILE A 242 20.02 14.34 -3.19
C ILE A 242 20.12 14.34 -1.65
N PRO A 243 19.20 14.98 -0.93
CA PRO A 243 19.24 15.04 0.52
C PRO A 243 18.96 13.70 1.19
N ARG A 244 19.40 13.55 2.43
CA ARG A 244 18.80 12.58 3.35
C ARG A 244 17.44 13.11 3.77
N VAL A 245 16.40 12.29 3.69
CA VAL A 245 15.02 12.72 3.97
C VAL A 245 14.48 12.08 5.24
N ASN A 246 13.63 12.85 5.94
CA ASN A 246 12.94 12.39 7.15
C ASN A 246 13.90 11.84 8.23
N VAL A 247 15.05 12.48 8.42
CA VAL A 247 16.09 12.06 9.38
C VAL A 247 15.95 12.78 10.71
N TRP A 248 16.48 12.16 11.76
CA TRP A 248 16.55 12.75 13.09
C TRP A 248 17.89 13.45 13.30
N ILE A 249 17.85 14.70 13.75
CA ILE A 249 19.00 15.46 14.25
C ILE A 249 18.75 15.72 15.74
N GLY A 250 19.42 14.98 16.60
CA GLY A 250 19.09 14.95 18.02
C GLY A 250 17.66 14.46 18.25
N SER A 251 16.82 15.30 18.88
CA SER A 251 15.40 15.02 19.13
C SER A 251 14.46 15.52 18.02
N LYS A 252 14.96 16.08 16.94
CA LYS A 252 14.18 16.74 15.88
C LYS A 252 14.21 15.92 14.60
N LYS A 253 13.04 15.60 14.06
CA LYS A 253 12.91 15.04 12.72
C LYS A 253 12.86 16.18 11.71
N VAL A 254 13.71 16.14 10.68
CA VAL A 254 13.79 17.15 9.61
C VAL A 254 13.45 16.53 8.26
N ASP A 255 12.83 17.32 7.37
CA ASP A 255 12.31 16.80 6.10
C ASP A 255 13.42 16.51 5.10
N ALA A 256 14.43 17.40 5.00
CA ALA A 256 15.59 17.16 4.14
C ALA A 256 16.88 17.70 4.81
N PHE A 257 17.99 16.97 4.61
CA PHE A 257 19.27 17.25 5.26
C PHE A 257 20.46 16.91 4.38
N TRP A 258 21.40 17.85 4.29
CA TRP A 258 22.72 17.68 3.69
C TRP A 258 23.80 17.78 4.78
N PRO A 259 24.29 16.65 5.30
CA PRO A 259 25.28 16.66 6.40
C PRO A 259 26.56 17.41 6.05
N GLU A 260 27.04 17.25 4.83
CA GLU A 260 28.30 17.82 4.35
C GLU A 260 28.26 19.37 4.28
N ALA A 261 27.08 19.91 3.99
CA ALA A 261 26.83 21.35 3.93
C ALA A 261 26.27 21.92 5.26
N GLY A 262 25.93 21.06 6.21
CA GLY A 262 25.23 21.48 7.43
C GLY A 262 23.88 22.15 7.15
N LEU A 263 23.23 21.80 6.02
CA LEU A 263 21.99 22.40 5.56
C LEU A 263 20.78 21.53 5.90
N VAL A 264 19.81 22.12 6.55
CA VAL A 264 18.49 21.53 6.86
C VAL A 264 17.43 22.28 6.07
N VAL A 265 16.52 21.54 5.46
CA VAL A 265 15.31 22.09 4.84
C VAL A 265 14.07 21.51 5.51
N GLU A 266 13.15 22.39 5.83
CA GLU A 266 11.80 22.08 6.31
C GLU A 266 10.80 22.43 5.21
N LEU A 267 9.85 21.52 4.94
CA LEU A 267 8.86 21.64 3.89
C LEU A 267 7.46 21.83 4.47
N ASP A 268 6.90 23.01 4.27
CA ASP A 268 5.59 23.34 4.82
C ASP A 268 4.47 22.96 3.86
N SER A 269 3.79 21.86 4.15
CA SER A 269 2.70 21.32 3.32
C SER A 269 1.39 22.11 3.46
N ARG A 270 1.33 23.09 4.36
CA ARG A 270 0.10 23.84 4.66
C ARG A 270 0.09 25.17 3.93
N SER A 271 -0.97 25.37 3.16
CA SER A 271 -1.35 26.70 2.67
C SER A 271 -1.63 27.66 3.84
N ALA A 272 -1.26 28.91 3.69
CA ALA A 272 -1.24 30.13 4.47
C ALA A 272 -2.27 30.39 5.62
N HIS A 273 -2.86 29.40 6.28
CA HIS A 273 -3.80 29.59 7.40
C HIS A 273 -3.29 28.97 8.71
N GLY A 274 -2.07 29.34 9.11
CA GLY A 274 -1.47 28.91 10.38
C GLY A 274 -2.00 29.70 11.57
N SER A 275 -2.46 29.00 12.62
CA SER A 275 -2.78 29.60 13.91
C SER A 275 -1.50 29.98 14.67
N ALA A 276 -1.50 31.17 15.32
CA ALA A 276 -0.37 31.76 16.04
C ALA A 276 0.43 30.87 17.02
N PRO A 277 -0.14 29.89 17.76
CA PRO A 277 0.63 29.05 18.68
C PRO A 277 1.65 28.11 18.01
N ARG A 278 1.42 27.69 16.76
CA ARG A 278 2.34 26.82 16.02
C ARG A 278 3.58 27.55 15.50
N THR A 279 3.43 28.81 15.17
CA THR A 279 4.54 29.67 14.72
C THR A 279 5.63 29.80 15.78
N LEU A 280 5.24 29.83 17.07
CA LEU A 280 6.20 29.93 18.17
C LEU A 280 7.03 28.65 18.38
N ALA A 281 6.37 27.48 18.29
CA ALA A 281 7.04 26.18 18.37
C ALA A 281 7.99 25.94 17.18
N ASP A 282 7.58 26.38 15.99
CA ASP A 282 8.39 26.30 14.77
C ASP A 282 9.63 27.22 14.87
N HIS A 283 9.49 28.43 15.41
CA HIS A 283 10.64 29.33 15.66
C HIS A 283 11.60 28.77 16.70
N GLN A 284 11.11 28.16 17.77
CA GLN A 284 11.97 27.50 18.76
C GLN A 284 12.76 26.35 18.14
N ARG A 285 12.13 25.57 17.27
CA ARG A 285 12.74 24.47 16.55
C ARG A 285 13.89 24.96 15.63
N ASP A 286 13.66 26.03 14.88
CA ASP A 286 14.68 26.62 14.03
C ASP A 286 15.87 27.17 14.84
N LEU A 287 15.60 27.80 15.99
CA LEU A 287 16.64 28.31 16.85
C LEU A 287 17.52 27.19 17.43
N GLU A 288 16.95 26.04 17.78
CA GLU A 288 17.73 24.92 18.29
C GLU A 288 18.65 24.34 17.21
N LEU A 289 18.16 24.15 15.99
CA LEU A 289 18.97 23.67 14.87
C LEU A 289 20.09 24.65 14.52
N ARG A 290 19.81 25.97 14.55
CA ARG A 290 20.83 27.01 14.33
C ARG A 290 21.88 27.05 15.46
N ARG A 291 21.49 26.81 16.74
CA ARG A 291 22.44 26.67 17.85
C ARG A 291 23.38 25.48 17.69
N LEU A 292 22.92 24.42 17.01
CA LEU A 292 23.75 23.27 16.66
C LEU A 292 24.64 23.54 15.45
N GLY A 293 24.61 24.74 14.87
CA GLY A 293 25.45 25.15 13.75
C GLY A 293 24.85 24.87 12.36
N TYR A 294 23.60 24.43 12.28
CA TYR A 294 22.96 24.14 11.00
C TYR A 294 22.38 25.40 10.35
N VAL A 295 22.49 25.47 9.02
CA VAL A 295 21.73 26.42 8.20
C VAL A 295 20.35 25.85 7.98
N VAL A 296 19.30 26.61 8.32
CA VAL A 296 17.91 26.15 8.17
C VAL A 296 17.24 26.96 7.06
N ARG A 297 16.67 26.29 6.07
CA ARG A 297 15.79 26.84 5.05
C ARG A 297 14.40 26.26 5.20
N ARG A 298 13.39 27.07 4.82
CA ARG A 298 11.99 26.63 4.88
C ARG A 298 11.29 27.01 3.60
N TYR A 299 10.63 26.03 2.96
CA TYR A 299 9.89 26.25 1.74
C TYR A 299 8.44 25.76 1.89
N SER A 300 7.52 26.60 1.44
CA SER A 300 6.11 26.27 1.36
C SER A 300 5.80 25.42 0.11
N TRP A 301 4.64 24.77 0.14
CA TRP A 301 4.09 24.08 -1.03
C TRP A 301 4.09 24.95 -2.28
N PHE A 302 3.63 26.21 -2.15
CA PHE A 302 3.58 27.16 -3.26
C PHE A 302 4.96 27.42 -3.88
N GLN A 303 5.98 27.60 -3.07
CA GLN A 303 7.34 27.83 -3.55
C GLN A 303 7.88 26.61 -4.31
N VAL A 304 7.70 25.41 -3.77
CA VAL A 304 8.21 24.18 -4.39
C VAL A 304 7.50 23.88 -5.71
N PHE A 305 6.16 24.06 -5.79
CA PHE A 305 5.40 23.73 -6.99
C PHE A 305 5.33 24.86 -8.02
N GLN A 306 5.30 26.12 -7.58
CA GLN A 306 5.05 27.26 -8.47
C GLN A 306 6.29 28.14 -8.69
N ARG A 307 7.25 28.09 -7.77
CA ARG A 307 8.48 28.90 -7.82
C ARG A 307 9.75 28.06 -7.67
N ALA A 308 9.73 26.85 -8.22
CA ALA A 308 10.83 25.90 -8.13
C ALA A 308 12.21 26.50 -8.53
N PRO A 309 12.34 27.33 -9.58
CA PRO A 309 13.63 27.94 -9.92
C PRO A 309 14.21 28.82 -8.81
N GLU A 310 13.37 29.60 -8.11
CA GLU A 310 13.79 30.45 -6.99
C GLU A 310 14.30 29.61 -5.81
N VAL A 311 13.57 28.54 -5.49
CA VAL A 311 13.97 27.57 -4.44
C VAL A 311 15.31 26.92 -4.79
N MET A 312 15.51 26.54 -6.05
CA MET A 312 16.75 25.89 -6.49
C MET A 312 17.94 26.85 -6.46
N VAL A 313 17.77 28.14 -6.78
CA VAL A 313 18.82 29.16 -6.67
C VAL A 313 19.23 29.32 -5.21
N ASP A 314 18.27 29.50 -4.29
CA ASP A 314 18.55 29.64 -2.84
C ASP A 314 19.24 28.38 -2.27
N LEU A 315 18.84 27.17 -2.76
CA LEU A 315 19.51 25.93 -2.38
C LEU A 315 20.94 25.83 -2.93
N CYS A 316 21.19 26.25 -4.18
CA CYS A 316 22.53 26.29 -4.72
C CYS A 316 23.45 27.18 -3.89
N GLU A 317 22.97 28.37 -3.49
CA GLU A 317 23.70 29.29 -2.63
C GLU A 317 23.97 28.67 -1.25
N ALA A 318 22.94 28.08 -0.63
CA ALA A 318 23.07 27.44 0.67
C ALA A 318 24.01 26.21 0.67
N LEU A 319 24.07 25.48 -0.46
CA LEU A 319 25.00 24.37 -0.69
C LEU A 319 26.39 24.81 -1.18
N SER A 320 26.61 26.12 -1.37
CA SER A 320 27.84 26.68 -1.96
C SER A 320 28.17 26.12 -3.33
N LEU A 321 27.13 25.85 -4.16
CA LEU A 321 27.25 25.31 -5.50
C LEU A 321 27.04 26.41 -6.53
N THR A 322 27.72 26.34 -7.67
CA THR A 322 27.42 27.21 -8.82
C THR A 322 26.12 26.74 -9.48
N PRO A 323 25.07 27.59 -9.63
CA PRO A 323 23.82 27.18 -10.24
C PRO A 323 24.02 26.71 -11.69
N THR A 324 23.73 25.45 -11.96
CA THR A 324 23.74 24.92 -13.33
C THR A 324 22.36 25.19 -13.97
N LEU A 325 22.16 26.39 -14.49
CA LEU A 325 20.95 26.74 -15.24
C LEU A 325 21.01 26.07 -16.61
N SER A 326 20.48 24.88 -16.73
CA SER A 326 20.24 24.27 -18.04
C SER A 326 19.04 24.94 -18.70
N LYS A 327 19.31 25.83 -19.68
CA LYS A 327 18.41 26.57 -20.58
C LYS A 327 17.31 27.43 -19.92
N PRO A 328 17.18 28.69 -20.32
CA PRO A 328 16.06 29.53 -19.88
C PRO A 328 14.75 28.91 -20.38
N MET A 329 13.87 28.58 -19.44
CA MET A 329 12.48 28.28 -19.74
C MET A 329 11.86 29.58 -20.29
N SER A 330 11.46 29.56 -21.57
CA SER A 330 10.74 30.67 -22.17
C SER A 330 9.50 30.95 -21.33
N LEU A 331 9.43 32.12 -20.74
CA LEU A 331 8.22 32.65 -20.14
C LEU A 331 7.15 32.67 -21.23
N ALA A 332 6.10 31.90 -21.07
CA ALA A 332 4.90 32.03 -21.88
C ALA A 332 4.38 33.46 -21.72
N PRO A 333 3.99 34.16 -22.81
CA PRO A 333 3.45 35.50 -22.71
C PRO A 333 2.15 35.50 -21.89
N ASP A 334 2.01 36.50 -21.03
CA ASP A 334 0.82 36.77 -20.24
C ASP A 334 -0.41 36.86 -21.18
N PRO A 335 -1.48 36.06 -20.97
CA PRO A 335 -2.66 36.10 -21.81
C PRO A 335 -3.53 37.36 -21.59
N ARG A 336 -3.03 38.42 -20.94
CA ARG A 336 -3.73 39.67 -20.65
C ARG A 336 -2.95 40.93 -21.01
N ALA A 337 -2.03 40.88 -21.99
CA ALA A 337 -1.47 42.04 -22.58
C ALA A 337 -2.09 42.29 -23.99
#